data_59da4060d9fe1bd189aef505de212f6b
#
_entry.id   59da4060d9fe1bd189aef505de212f6b
#
_cell.length_a   1.000
_cell.length_b   1.000
_cell.length_c   1.000
_cell.angle_alpha   90.00
_cell.angle_beta   90.00
_cell.angle_gamma   90.00
#
_symmetry.space_group_name_H-M   'P 1'
#
loop_
_entity.id
_entity.type
_entity.pdbx_description
1 polymer ?
#
loop_
_entity_poly.entity_id
_entity_poly.type
_entity_poly.pdbx_seq_one_letter_code
_entity_poly.pdbx_strand_id
1 'polypeptide(L)'
;LFIRHVKRSRLRHIIFLFLIPQRNAYAEQMEQAIGDDPRFRILYRLPRLEVEAAIMESDAVFLYSYQEQQPLSILEAMSCGVPWFAPDAGALSTLEGGIVLKNASPSALEKAVESLTDEKTRKLLGSKGRRQWEARFAPDAVNQEWEQLLFSSIRPEGKPPFASSIVREHLPTC
;
A
#
# COMPACT_ATOMS: atom_id res chain seq x y z
N LEU A 1 -13.53 -11.46 -7.54
CA LEU A 1 -12.63 -11.85 -8.63
C LEU A 1 -11.30 -12.39 -8.09
N PHE A 2 -10.57 -11.67 -7.23
CA PHE A 2 -9.26 -12.06 -6.66
C PHE A 2 -9.28 -13.46 -6.04
N ILE A 3 -10.19 -13.73 -5.10
CA ILE A 3 -10.31 -15.03 -4.42
C ILE A 3 -10.48 -16.18 -5.43
N ARG A 4 -11.30 -15.99 -6.48
CA ARG A 4 -11.48 -16.98 -7.54
C ARG A 4 -10.18 -17.23 -8.32
N HIS A 5 -9.38 -16.20 -8.55
CA HIS A 5 -8.08 -16.33 -9.23
C HIS A 5 -7.09 -17.12 -8.36
N VAL A 6 -6.98 -16.79 -7.07
CA VAL A 6 -6.13 -17.53 -6.13
C VAL A 6 -6.57 -19.00 -6.04
N LYS A 7 -7.87 -19.28 -5.94
CA LYS A 7 -8.38 -20.67 -5.88
C LYS A 7 -8.01 -21.50 -7.12
N ARG A 8 -7.92 -20.87 -8.29
CA ARG A 8 -7.51 -21.51 -9.55
C ARG A 8 -6.00 -21.52 -9.76
N SER A 9 -5.24 -20.83 -8.94
CA SER A 9 -3.79 -20.72 -9.04
C SER A 9 -3.06 -21.92 -8.43
N ARG A 10 -1.76 -22.02 -8.72
CA ARG A 10 -0.84 -23.00 -8.12
C ARG A 10 -0.22 -22.55 -6.80
N LEU A 11 -0.59 -21.36 -6.32
CA LEU A 11 -0.07 -20.79 -5.08
C LEU A 11 -0.55 -21.62 -3.87
N ARG A 12 0.33 -22.44 -3.29
CA ARG A 12 -0.02 -23.36 -2.19
C ARG A 12 0.54 -22.93 -0.84
N HIS A 13 1.67 -22.21 -0.84
CA HIS A 13 2.41 -21.83 0.37
C HIS A 13 2.28 -20.35 0.70
N ILE A 14 1.21 -19.71 0.25
CA ILE A 14 0.96 -18.28 0.45
C ILE A 14 -0.28 -18.10 1.32
N ILE A 15 -0.19 -17.20 2.28
CA ILE A 15 -1.33 -16.77 3.08
C ILE A 15 -1.71 -15.35 2.67
N PHE A 16 -2.96 -15.17 2.30
CA PHE A 16 -3.56 -13.88 2.00
C PHE A 16 -4.33 -13.38 3.22
N LEU A 17 -3.82 -12.31 3.82
CA LEU A 17 -4.44 -11.67 4.98
C LEU A 17 -5.27 -10.47 4.53
N PHE A 18 -6.56 -10.47 4.83
CA PHE A 18 -7.46 -9.34 4.59
C PHE A 18 -7.71 -8.60 5.89
N LEU A 19 -7.35 -7.33 5.93
CA LEU A 19 -7.62 -6.44 7.04
C LEU A 19 -8.87 -5.62 6.71
N ILE A 20 -9.97 -5.89 7.40
CA ILE A 20 -11.28 -5.29 7.09
C ILE A 20 -11.74 -4.45 8.30
N PRO A 21 -11.97 -3.13 8.11
CA PRO A 21 -12.37 -2.26 9.21
C PRO A 21 -13.68 -2.70 9.87
N GLN A 22 -14.64 -3.17 9.07
CA GLN A 22 -15.95 -3.56 9.58
C GLN A 22 -16.56 -4.68 8.73
N ARG A 23 -17.15 -5.68 9.41
CA ARG A 23 -17.93 -6.72 8.74
C ARG A 23 -19.19 -6.09 8.12
N ASN A 24 -19.37 -6.32 6.83
CA ASN A 24 -20.50 -5.84 6.04
C ASN A 24 -20.89 -6.89 4.99
N ALA A 25 -21.92 -6.64 4.21
CA ALA A 25 -22.41 -7.57 3.18
C ALA A 25 -21.30 -7.98 2.17
N TYR A 26 -20.36 -7.10 1.84
CA TYR A 26 -19.24 -7.44 0.97
C TYR A 26 -18.25 -8.39 1.66
N ALA A 27 -17.96 -8.18 2.92
CA ALA A 27 -17.12 -9.07 3.72
C ALA A 27 -17.75 -10.45 3.87
N GLU A 28 -19.08 -10.55 4.05
CA GLU A 28 -19.81 -11.80 4.07
C GLU A 28 -19.74 -12.57 2.74
N GLN A 29 -19.84 -11.85 1.61
CA GLN A 29 -19.61 -12.46 0.29
C GLN A 29 -18.17 -12.94 0.12
N MET A 30 -17.19 -12.23 0.67
CA MET A 30 -15.79 -12.68 0.68
C MET A 30 -15.63 -13.96 1.51
N GLU A 31 -16.18 -14.00 2.73
CA GLU A 31 -16.16 -15.18 3.60
C GLU A 31 -16.77 -16.40 2.89
N GLN A 32 -17.92 -16.24 2.25
CA GLN A 32 -18.56 -17.29 1.46
C GLN A 32 -17.69 -17.75 0.27
N ALA A 33 -17.06 -16.80 -0.43
CA ALA A 33 -16.18 -17.13 -1.55
C ALA A 33 -14.89 -17.81 -1.11
N ILE A 34 -14.37 -17.50 0.08
CA ILE A 34 -13.21 -18.15 0.69
C ILE A 34 -13.58 -19.58 1.14
N GLY A 35 -14.69 -19.76 1.85
CA GLY A 35 -15.03 -21.03 2.46
C GLY A 35 -13.91 -21.52 3.39
N ASP A 36 -13.57 -22.80 3.33
CA ASP A 36 -12.56 -23.44 4.18
C ASP A 36 -11.13 -23.40 3.58
N ASP A 37 -10.86 -22.54 2.60
CA ASP A 37 -9.54 -22.46 1.96
C ASP A 37 -8.50 -21.90 2.94
N PRO A 38 -7.51 -22.72 3.38
CA PRO A 38 -6.56 -22.33 4.43
C PRO A 38 -5.60 -21.20 4.03
N ARG A 39 -5.56 -20.83 2.77
CA ARG A 39 -4.72 -19.74 2.26
C ARG A 39 -5.25 -18.35 2.59
N PHE A 40 -6.47 -18.25 3.09
CA PHE A 40 -7.08 -16.96 3.38
C PHE A 40 -7.33 -16.79 4.88
N ARG A 41 -7.09 -15.57 5.35
CA ARG A 41 -7.40 -15.11 6.72
C ARG A 41 -8.07 -13.74 6.62
N ILE A 42 -9.11 -13.53 7.41
CA ILE A 42 -9.77 -12.23 7.55
C ILE A 42 -9.65 -11.80 9.00
N LEU A 43 -9.15 -10.60 9.21
CA LEU A 43 -9.10 -9.96 10.51
C LEU A 43 -9.94 -8.68 10.47
N TYR A 44 -10.78 -8.51 11.47
CA TYR A 44 -11.70 -7.39 11.58
C TYR A 44 -11.28 -6.42 12.68
N ARG A 45 -11.48 -5.14 12.43
CA ARG A 45 -11.36 -4.08 13.45
C ARG A 45 -10.02 -4.04 14.15
N LEU A 46 -8.94 -4.30 13.45
CA LEU A 46 -7.62 -4.15 14.03
C LEU A 46 -7.36 -2.68 14.40
N PRO A 47 -6.78 -2.41 15.58
CA PRO A 47 -6.24 -1.10 15.90
C PRO A 47 -5.19 -0.66 14.88
N ARG A 48 -5.00 0.65 14.72
CA ARG A 48 -4.06 1.22 13.74
C ARG A 48 -2.66 0.63 13.85
N LEU A 49 -2.14 0.50 15.05
CA LEU A 49 -0.80 -0.06 15.30
C LEU A 49 -0.68 -1.53 14.88
N GLU A 50 -1.76 -2.31 15.04
CA GLU A 50 -1.76 -3.70 14.58
C GLU A 50 -1.84 -3.81 13.06
N VAL A 51 -2.53 -2.87 12.39
CA VAL A 51 -2.52 -2.78 10.92
C VAL A 51 -1.11 -2.48 10.41
N GLU A 52 -0.42 -1.52 11.02
CA GLU A 52 0.96 -1.17 10.67
C GLU A 52 1.92 -2.36 10.91
N ALA A 53 1.80 -3.03 12.05
CA ALA A 53 2.57 -4.23 12.33
C ALA A 53 2.30 -5.34 11.31
N ALA A 54 1.04 -5.56 10.93
CA ALA A 54 0.69 -6.55 9.92
C ALA A 54 1.28 -6.21 8.54
N ILE A 55 1.35 -4.93 8.17
CA ILE A 55 2.02 -4.50 6.94
C ILE A 55 3.52 -4.79 7.03
N MET A 56 4.17 -4.38 8.12
CA MET A 56 5.62 -4.54 8.30
C MET A 56 6.06 -6.01 8.31
N GLU A 57 5.26 -6.90 8.87
CA GLU A 57 5.52 -8.34 8.92
C GLU A 57 5.12 -9.09 7.63
N SER A 58 4.50 -8.41 6.68
CA SER A 58 4.08 -9.02 5.41
C SER A 58 5.22 -9.03 4.39
N ASP A 59 5.29 -10.10 3.60
CA ASP A 59 6.21 -10.18 2.45
C ASP A 59 5.84 -9.21 1.33
N ALA A 60 4.56 -8.88 1.19
CA ALA A 60 4.05 -7.90 0.25
C ALA A 60 2.62 -7.47 0.60
N VAL A 61 2.25 -6.26 0.19
CA VAL A 61 0.86 -5.78 0.23
C VAL A 61 0.24 -5.92 -1.16
N PHE A 62 -1.02 -6.30 -1.21
CA PHE A 62 -1.76 -6.30 -2.47
C PHE A 62 -3.01 -5.41 -2.41
N LEU A 63 -3.29 -4.79 -3.53
CA LEU A 63 -4.52 -4.05 -3.75
C LEU A 63 -5.16 -4.58 -5.04
N TYR A 64 -6.42 -5.00 -4.98
CA TYR A 64 -7.13 -5.52 -6.15
C TYR A 64 -8.32 -4.63 -6.50
N SER A 65 -8.00 -3.42 -6.89
CA SER A 65 -8.96 -2.37 -7.27
C SER A 65 -8.97 -2.14 -8.77
N TYR A 66 -10.11 -1.67 -9.30
CA TYR A 66 -10.25 -1.30 -10.72
C TYR A 66 -10.09 0.19 -10.96
N GLN A 67 -10.20 1.01 -9.92
CA GLN A 67 -10.06 2.46 -10.00
C GLN A 67 -9.36 2.95 -8.75
N GLU A 68 -8.25 3.65 -8.93
CA GLU A 68 -7.48 4.25 -7.86
C GLU A 68 -7.01 5.64 -8.27
N GLN A 69 -7.18 6.60 -7.37
CA GLN A 69 -6.57 7.94 -7.53
C GLN A 69 -5.31 8.03 -6.69
N GLN A 70 -5.43 7.74 -5.39
CA GLN A 70 -4.30 7.70 -4.47
C GLN A 70 -4.52 6.55 -3.46
N PRO A 71 -3.95 5.36 -3.74
CA PRO A 71 -4.18 4.17 -2.93
C PRO A 71 -3.42 4.23 -1.61
N LEU A 72 -4.07 4.66 -0.53
CA LEU A 72 -3.45 4.85 0.79
C LEU A 72 -2.78 3.57 1.30
N SER A 73 -3.39 2.41 1.12
CA SER A 73 -2.80 1.12 1.52
C SER A 73 -1.46 0.83 0.84
N ILE A 74 -1.29 1.26 -0.41
CA ILE A 74 -0.01 1.15 -1.12
C ILE A 74 0.99 2.17 -0.58
N LEU A 75 0.57 3.40 -0.31
CA LEU A 75 1.44 4.40 0.31
C LEU A 75 1.89 3.98 1.72
N GLU A 76 1.02 3.32 2.49
CA GLU A 76 1.36 2.72 3.77
C GLU A 76 2.40 1.60 3.62
N ALA A 77 2.24 0.71 2.63
CA ALA A 77 3.25 -0.31 2.32
C ALA A 77 4.59 0.32 1.93
N MET A 78 4.57 1.34 1.06
CA MET A 78 5.78 2.07 0.66
C MET A 78 6.46 2.74 1.85
N SER A 79 5.70 3.34 2.78
CA SER A 79 6.24 3.96 4.00
C SER A 79 6.95 2.96 4.90
N CYS A 80 6.54 1.71 4.91
CA CYS A 80 7.16 0.62 5.65
C CYS A 80 8.26 -0.12 4.86
N GLY A 81 8.51 0.28 3.60
CA GLY A 81 9.48 -0.41 2.74
C GLY A 81 9.03 -1.81 2.32
N VAL A 82 7.73 -2.09 2.36
CA VAL A 82 7.13 -3.36 1.96
C VAL A 82 6.73 -3.26 0.48
N PRO A 83 7.12 -4.22 -0.37
CA PRO A 83 6.73 -4.22 -1.77
C PRO A 83 5.24 -4.48 -1.93
N TRP A 84 4.69 -4.11 -3.07
CA TRP A 84 3.28 -4.28 -3.34
C TRP A 84 3.02 -4.85 -4.75
N PHE A 85 1.81 -5.35 -4.97
CA PHE A 85 1.33 -5.66 -6.32
C PHE A 85 -0.15 -5.29 -6.47
N ALA A 86 -0.52 -4.83 -7.67
CA ALA A 86 -1.88 -4.39 -7.97
C ALA A 86 -2.17 -4.46 -9.47
N PRO A 87 -3.45 -4.56 -9.90
CA PRO A 87 -3.83 -4.32 -11.30
C PRO A 87 -3.43 -2.91 -11.75
N ASP A 88 -3.27 -2.73 -13.05
CA ASP A 88 -3.03 -1.41 -13.64
C ASP A 88 -4.30 -0.57 -13.55
N ALA A 89 -4.36 0.31 -12.55
CA ALA A 89 -5.51 1.14 -12.25
C ALA A 89 -5.08 2.54 -11.78
N GLY A 90 -5.40 3.55 -12.55
CA GLY A 90 -5.19 4.96 -12.20
C GLY A 90 -3.73 5.28 -11.88
N ALA A 91 -3.47 5.82 -10.68
CA ALA A 91 -2.15 6.27 -10.27
C ALA A 91 -1.15 5.13 -9.96
N LEU A 92 -1.58 3.89 -9.88
CA LEU A 92 -0.72 2.76 -9.50
C LEU A 92 0.50 2.59 -10.41
N SER A 93 0.36 2.84 -11.72
CA SER A 93 1.47 2.77 -12.67
C SER A 93 2.56 3.84 -12.47
N THR A 94 2.28 4.87 -11.67
CA THR A 94 3.25 5.95 -11.35
C THR A 94 4.00 5.70 -10.04
N LEU A 95 3.60 4.67 -9.28
CA LEU A 95 4.21 4.33 -8.01
C LEU A 95 5.32 3.30 -8.19
N GLU A 96 6.43 3.52 -7.51
CA GLU A 96 7.56 2.60 -7.46
C GLU A 96 7.40 1.56 -6.34
N GLY A 97 8.25 0.55 -6.37
CA GLY A 97 8.28 -0.45 -5.30
C GLY A 97 7.26 -1.56 -5.43
N GLY A 98 6.57 -1.66 -6.55
CA GLY A 98 5.57 -2.69 -6.76
C GLY A 98 5.59 -3.35 -8.13
N ILE A 99 4.69 -4.31 -8.29
CA ILE A 99 4.44 -5.03 -9.54
C ILE A 99 3.05 -4.68 -10.05
N VAL A 100 2.97 -3.94 -11.14
CA VAL A 100 1.71 -3.61 -11.81
C VAL A 100 1.31 -4.75 -12.73
N LEU A 101 0.15 -5.33 -12.49
CA LEU A 101 -0.42 -6.41 -13.28
C LEU A 101 -1.15 -5.82 -14.49
N LYS A 102 -0.54 -5.87 -15.67
CA LYS A 102 -1.13 -5.36 -16.94
C LYS A 102 -2.49 -5.98 -17.26
N ASN A 103 -2.73 -7.18 -16.80
CA ASN A 103 -4.03 -7.82 -16.82
C ASN A 103 -4.27 -8.54 -15.48
N ALA A 104 -5.50 -8.54 -15.02
CA ALA A 104 -5.89 -9.18 -13.78
C ALA A 104 -6.16 -10.69 -14.00
N SER A 105 -5.23 -11.41 -14.64
CA SER A 105 -5.35 -12.85 -14.88
C SER A 105 -4.75 -13.69 -13.75
N PRO A 106 -5.19 -14.95 -13.56
CA PRO A 106 -4.56 -15.85 -12.60
C PRO A 106 -3.05 -16.02 -12.81
N SER A 107 -2.60 -16.11 -14.05
CA SER A 107 -1.19 -16.28 -14.38
C SER A 107 -0.34 -15.04 -14.09
N ALA A 108 -0.90 -13.84 -14.28
CA ALA A 108 -0.22 -12.60 -13.91
C ALA A 108 -0.07 -12.49 -12.39
N LEU A 109 -1.10 -12.88 -11.64
CA LEU A 109 -1.07 -12.95 -10.19
C LEU A 109 -0.02 -13.97 -9.70
N GLU A 110 0.00 -15.17 -10.27
CA GLU A 110 1.01 -16.18 -9.93
C GLU A 110 2.43 -15.66 -10.12
N LYS A 111 2.73 -15.08 -11.29
CA LYS A 111 4.05 -14.53 -11.58
C LYS A 111 4.47 -13.42 -10.62
N ALA A 112 3.53 -12.53 -10.26
CA ALA A 112 3.82 -11.46 -9.29
C ALA A 112 4.16 -12.04 -7.92
N VAL A 113 3.34 -12.96 -7.43
CA VAL A 113 3.56 -13.62 -6.13
C VAL A 113 4.86 -14.43 -6.16
N GLU A 114 5.12 -15.21 -7.20
CA GLU A 114 6.36 -15.97 -7.37
C GLU A 114 7.59 -15.06 -7.36
N SER A 115 7.54 -13.91 -8.03
CA SER A 115 8.64 -12.94 -8.01
C SER A 115 8.90 -12.41 -6.60
N LEU A 116 7.86 -12.27 -5.79
CA LEU A 116 7.95 -11.77 -4.41
C LEU A 116 8.31 -12.87 -3.39
N THR A 117 8.48 -14.13 -3.79
CA THR A 117 9.09 -15.16 -2.93
C THR A 117 10.60 -14.96 -2.78
N ASP A 118 11.25 -14.30 -3.74
CA ASP A 118 12.66 -13.96 -3.65
C ASP A 118 12.91 -12.75 -2.75
N GLU A 119 13.66 -12.96 -1.67
CA GLU A 119 13.94 -11.92 -0.67
C GLU A 119 14.70 -10.72 -1.27
N LYS A 120 15.61 -10.95 -2.21
CA LYS A 120 16.36 -9.86 -2.85
C LYS A 120 15.43 -8.96 -3.66
N THR A 121 14.48 -9.57 -4.36
CA THR A 121 13.44 -8.85 -5.12
C THR A 121 12.57 -8.03 -4.17
N ARG A 122 12.14 -8.60 -3.05
CA ARG A 122 11.34 -7.87 -2.04
C ARG A 122 12.11 -6.67 -1.49
N LYS A 123 13.36 -6.87 -1.06
CA LYS A 123 14.22 -5.79 -0.54
C LYS A 123 14.46 -4.69 -1.57
N LEU A 124 14.70 -5.06 -2.82
CA LEU A 124 14.92 -4.10 -3.90
C LEU A 124 13.66 -3.25 -4.16
N LEU A 125 12.51 -3.91 -4.31
CA LEU A 125 11.24 -3.22 -4.55
C LEU A 125 10.85 -2.38 -3.34
N GLY A 126 10.87 -2.93 -2.14
CA GLY A 126 10.53 -2.21 -0.92
C GLY A 126 11.38 -0.95 -0.74
N SER A 127 12.70 -1.03 -0.96
CA SER A 127 13.58 0.14 -0.88
C SER A 127 13.30 1.19 -1.96
N LYS A 128 12.87 0.80 -3.16
CA LYS A 128 12.44 1.77 -4.19
C LYS A 128 11.17 2.49 -3.78
N GLY A 129 10.17 1.74 -3.33
CA GLY A 129 8.92 2.31 -2.83
C GLY A 129 9.16 3.29 -1.69
N ARG A 130 9.97 2.89 -0.70
CA ARG A 130 10.29 3.73 0.45
C ARG A 130 10.96 5.05 0.03
N ARG A 131 11.93 5.02 -0.88
CA ARG A 131 12.57 6.24 -1.38
C ARG A 131 11.59 7.18 -2.09
N GLN A 132 10.70 6.64 -2.94
CA GLN A 132 9.69 7.47 -3.58
C GLN A 132 8.72 8.06 -2.55
N TRP A 133 8.33 7.28 -1.55
CA TRP A 133 7.45 7.75 -0.48
C TRP A 133 8.10 8.89 0.31
N GLU A 134 9.35 8.75 0.72
CA GLU A 134 10.11 9.80 1.43
C GLU A 134 10.22 11.08 0.61
N ALA A 135 10.44 10.96 -0.70
CA ALA A 135 10.61 12.10 -1.58
C ALA A 135 9.31 12.85 -1.92
N ARG A 136 8.15 12.16 -1.89
CA ARG A 136 6.90 12.72 -2.44
C ARG A 136 5.69 12.66 -1.53
N PHE A 137 5.63 11.73 -0.60
CA PHE A 137 4.44 11.44 0.18
C PHE A 137 4.66 11.55 1.69
N ALA A 138 5.89 11.64 2.13
CA ALA A 138 6.20 11.90 3.53
C ALA A 138 5.64 13.28 3.96
N PRO A 139 5.17 13.41 5.21
CA PRO A 139 4.57 14.67 5.67
C PRO A 139 5.45 15.91 5.43
N ASP A 140 6.75 15.78 5.63
CA ASP A 140 7.69 16.91 5.42
C ASP A 140 7.76 17.31 3.93
N ALA A 141 7.79 16.35 3.01
CA ALA A 141 7.81 16.62 1.57
C ALA A 141 6.50 17.30 1.12
N VAL A 142 5.36 16.77 1.56
CA VAL A 142 4.04 17.32 1.24
C VAL A 142 3.88 18.72 1.83
N ASN A 143 4.30 18.94 3.08
CA ASN A 143 4.23 20.25 3.72
C ASN A 143 5.09 21.29 2.99
N GLN A 144 6.29 20.92 2.53
CA GLN A 144 7.15 21.82 1.74
C GLN A 144 6.48 22.22 0.41
N GLU A 145 5.84 21.29 -0.29
CA GLU A 145 5.09 21.60 -1.51
C GLU A 145 3.91 22.56 -1.23
N TRP A 146 3.15 22.33 -0.15
CA TRP A 146 2.08 23.22 0.26
C TRP A 146 2.58 24.60 0.68
N GLU A 147 3.68 24.69 1.42
CA GLU A 147 4.31 25.98 1.76
C GLU A 147 4.71 26.74 0.50
N GLN A 148 5.36 26.09 -0.44
CA GLN A 148 5.73 26.70 -1.73
C GLN A 148 4.50 27.20 -2.49
N LEU A 149 3.46 26.38 -2.60
CA LEU A 149 2.24 26.72 -3.33
C LEU A 149 1.48 27.88 -2.68
N LEU A 150 1.27 27.82 -1.36
CA LEU A 150 0.45 28.80 -0.64
C LEU A 150 1.17 30.11 -0.39
N PHE A 151 2.47 30.06 -0.13
CA PHE A 151 3.21 31.25 0.29
C PHE A 151 4.03 31.90 -0.81
N SER A 152 4.35 31.22 -1.90
CA SER A 152 4.96 31.86 -3.06
C SER A 152 4.04 32.89 -3.75
N SER A 153 2.73 32.65 -3.68
CA SER A 153 1.71 33.54 -4.26
C SER A 153 1.24 34.67 -3.34
N ILE A 154 1.57 34.61 -2.03
CA ILE A 154 1.03 35.52 -1.01
C ILE A 154 2.12 36.45 -0.42
N ARG A 155 3.41 36.19 -0.66
CA ARG A 155 4.49 36.99 -0.08
C ARG A 155 4.70 38.31 -0.80
N PRO A 156 4.55 39.44 -0.10
CA PRO A 156 5.31 40.64 -0.45
C PRO A 156 6.80 40.32 -0.21
N GLU A 157 7.66 40.73 -1.14
CA GLU A 157 9.11 40.57 -1.02
C GLU A 157 9.62 41.03 0.37
N GLY A 158 10.30 40.15 1.10
CA GLY A 158 11.04 40.53 2.31
C GLY A 158 10.62 39.94 3.65
N LYS A 159 9.65 39.02 3.76
CA LYS A 159 9.35 38.35 5.05
C LYS A 159 9.99 36.95 5.18
N PRO A 160 10.59 36.62 6.36
CA PRO A 160 11.18 35.29 6.59
C PRO A 160 10.15 34.18 6.61
N PRO A 161 10.53 32.92 6.33
CA PRO A 161 9.60 31.76 6.38
C PRO A 161 9.00 31.62 7.78
N PHE A 162 7.74 31.21 7.83
CA PHE A 162 7.08 30.85 9.08
C PHE A 162 7.90 29.75 9.76
N ALA A 163 8.26 29.94 11.02
CA ALA A 163 9.05 28.97 11.76
C ALA A 163 8.24 27.66 11.90
N SER A 164 8.81 26.57 11.43
CA SER A 164 8.27 25.21 11.43
C SER A 164 8.14 24.56 12.82
N SER A 165 7.92 25.34 13.87
CA SER A 165 7.93 24.89 15.27
C SER A 165 6.61 24.30 15.79
N ILE A 166 5.53 24.32 14.98
CA ILE A 166 4.19 23.95 15.50
C ILE A 166 3.77 22.50 15.17
N VAL A 167 4.47 21.78 14.29
CA VAL A 167 4.00 20.46 13.78
C VAL A 167 4.82 19.25 14.29
N ARG A 168 5.76 19.44 15.22
CA ARG A 168 6.66 18.34 15.66
C ARG A 168 6.16 17.47 16.81
N GLU A 169 4.99 17.72 17.36
CA GLU A 169 4.46 16.88 18.44
C GLU A 169 3.29 16.04 17.92
N HIS A 170 3.42 14.71 17.95
CA HIS A 170 2.40 13.67 17.77
C HIS A 170 2.17 13.06 16.38
N LEU A 171 3.22 12.63 15.67
CA LEU A 171 3.04 11.55 14.69
C LEU A 171 4.00 10.39 15.05
N PRO A 172 3.50 9.15 15.22
CA PRO A 172 4.37 8.00 15.38
C PRO A 172 5.16 7.78 14.09
N THR A 173 6.46 7.69 14.24
CA THR A 173 7.38 7.28 13.17
C THR A 173 7.32 5.78 13.03
N CYS A 174 6.95 5.27 11.83
CA CYS A 174 7.34 3.93 11.39
C CYS A 174 8.86 3.85 11.19
#